data_8078e7c993e5e4357818e085d98656be
#
_entry.id   8078e7c993e5e4357818e085d98656be
#
_cell.length_a   1.000
_cell.length_b   1.000
_cell.length_c   1.000
_cell.angle_alpha   90.00
_cell.angle_beta   90.00
_cell.angle_gamma   90.00
#
_symmetry.space_group_name_H-M   'P 1'
#
loop_
_entity.id
_entity.type
_entity.pdbx_description
1 polymer ?
#
loop_
_entity_poly.entity_id
_entity_poly.type
_entity_poly.pdbx_seq_one_letter_code
_entity_poly.pdbx_strand_id
1 'polypeptide(L)'
;MSTPIHDHGGPSPALEIPGYDFGKLAIARSPVSLEELRQIEASAGWTAEDAKILERHRRIFLDRAEEMVDSWRAVIGQQPHLAHWFVGPDGQPDDAYKAKVKARFVQWVRDVCLRPHDQDWLNYQEEIGLRHTPAKKNATDGARTPELVPLRFLLAFTGVIALGARTFFVQEGVEGEELLRLQDAWARAVVLHVNLWSRAYAREGLW
;
A
#
# COMPACT_ATOMS: atom_id res chain seq x y z
N MET A 1 -45.28 -23.48 25.17
CA MET A 1 -43.89 -23.13 25.54
C MET A 1 -43.08 -23.08 24.24
N SER A 2 -42.87 -21.87 23.69
CA SER A 2 -42.14 -21.66 22.43
C SER A 2 -40.72 -21.24 22.78
N THR A 3 -39.76 -21.99 22.30
CA THR A 3 -38.33 -21.69 22.43
C THR A 3 -37.91 -20.59 21.46
N PRO A 4 -37.18 -19.55 21.86
CA PRO A 4 -36.69 -18.55 20.92
C PRO A 4 -35.54 -19.12 20.08
N ILE A 5 -35.65 -18.94 18.78
CA ILE A 5 -34.59 -19.23 17.79
C ILE A 5 -33.52 -18.16 17.97
N HIS A 6 -32.35 -18.55 18.44
CA HIS A 6 -31.15 -17.70 18.40
C HIS A 6 -30.65 -17.62 16.93
N ASP A 7 -30.89 -16.46 16.35
CA ASP A 7 -30.28 -16.09 15.08
C ASP A 7 -28.76 -15.90 15.30
N HIS A 8 -27.98 -16.86 14.86
CA HIS A 8 -26.52 -16.75 14.78
C HIS A 8 -26.20 -15.89 13.56
N GLY A 9 -26.16 -14.57 13.76
CA GLY A 9 -25.61 -13.64 12.78
C GLY A 9 -24.19 -14.07 12.42
N GLY A 10 -24.05 -14.69 11.26
CA GLY A 10 -22.75 -14.97 10.65
C GLY A 10 -21.96 -13.66 10.46
N PRO A 11 -20.63 -13.70 10.42
CA PRO A 11 -19.83 -12.51 10.18
C PRO A 11 -20.30 -11.84 8.90
N SER A 12 -20.62 -10.55 8.99
CA SER A 12 -20.98 -9.73 7.84
C SER A 12 -19.91 -9.89 6.76
N PRO A 13 -20.25 -10.16 5.49
CA PRO A 13 -19.22 -10.32 4.46
C PRO A 13 -18.37 -9.06 4.44
N ALA A 14 -17.06 -9.23 4.60
CA ALA A 14 -16.12 -8.12 4.48
C ALA A 14 -16.37 -7.44 3.13
N LEU A 15 -16.60 -6.12 3.15
CA LEU A 15 -16.84 -5.34 1.93
C LEU A 15 -15.69 -5.59 0.96
N GLU A 16 -15.99 -6.17 -0.20
CA GLU A 16 -14.99 -6.45 -1.22
C GLU A 16 -14.41 -5.12 -1.73
N ILE A 17 -13.09 -4.95 -1.59
CA ILE A 17 -12.39 -3.76 -2.08
C ILE A 17 -12.17 -3.95 -3.59
N PRO A 18 -12.74 -3.10 -4.47
CA PRO A 18 -12.60 -3.24 -5.90
C PRO A 18 -11.13 -3.25 -6.34
N GLY A 19 -10.73 -4.30 -7.06
CA GLY A 19 -9.37 -4.47 -7.54
C GLY A 19 -8.34 -4.81 -6.45
N TYR A 20 -8.74 -5.15 -5.24
CA TYR A 20 -7.85 -5.73 -4.25
C TYR A 20 -7.80 -7.24 -4.44
N ASP A 21 -6.66 -7.72 -4.96
CA ASP A 21 -6.53 -9.10 -5.45
C ASP A 21 -5.48 -9.91 -4.68
N PHE A 22 -5.13 -9.50 -3.46
CA PHE A 22 -4.17 -10.21 -2.61
C PHE A 22 -4.56 -11.69 -2.44
N GLY A 23 -3.61 -12.61 -2.69
CA GLY A 23 -3.81 -14.05 -2.57
C GLY A 23 -4.73 -14.69 -3.62
N LYS A 24 -5.21 -13.93 -4.62
CA LYS A 24 -6.03 -14.50 -5.69
C LYS A 24 -5.15 -15.20 -6.73
N LEU A 25 -5.60 -16.36 -7.22
CA LEU A 25 -4.91 -17.15 -8.24
C LEU A 25 -4.72 -16.41 -9.58
N ALA A 26 -5.52 -15.37 -9.83
CA ALA A 26 -5.43 -14.57 -11.06
C ALA A 26 -4.19 -13.65 -11.10
N ILE A 27 -3.53 -13.43 -9.96
CA ILE A 27 -2.30 -12.62 -9.91
C ILE A 27 -1.13 -13.47 -10.38
N ALA A 28 -0.34 -12.91 -11.31
CA ALA A 28 0.87 -13.56 -11.78
C ALA A 28 1.90 -13.69 -10.64
N ARG A 29 2.65 -14.79 -10.68
CA ARG A 29 3.78 -14.97 -9.76
C ARG A 29 4.81 -13.87 -10.01
N SER A 30 5.31 -13.26 -8.92
CA SER A 30 6.42 -12.32 -8.99
C SER A 30 7.65 -13.01 -9.58
N PRO A 31 8.39 -12.34 -10.48
CA PRO A 31 9.68 -12.85 -10.94
C PRO A 31 10.78 -12.78 -9.87
N VAL A 32 10.57 -11.98 -8.80
CA VAL A 32 11.47 -11.95 -7.65
C VAL A 32 11.27 -13.21 -6.81
N SER A 33 12.35 -13.91 -6.51
CA SER A 33 12.32 -15.08 -5.65
C SER A 33 12.27 -14.68 -4.16
N LEU A 34 11.88 -15.61 -3.30
CA LEU A 34 11.94 -15.38 -1.85
C LEU A 34 13.38 -15.22 -1.34
N GLU A 35 14.36 -15.81 -2.02
CA GLU A 35 15.78 -15.63 -1.69
C GLU A 35 16.24 -14.20 -2.00
N GLU A 36 15.93 -13.69 -3.20
CA GLU A 36 16.21 -12.30 -3.56
C GLU A 36 15.47 -11.32 -2.63
N LEU A 37 14.23 -11.61 -2.24
CA LEU A 37 13.52 -10.82 -1.25
C LEU A 37 14.31 -10.71 0.05
N ARG A 38 14.88 -11.81 0.58
CA ARG A 38 15.72 -11.77 1.79
C ARG A 38 16.96 -10.90 1.63
N GLN A 39 17.55 -10.88 0.44
CA GLN A 39 18.70 -10.01 0.13
C GLN A 39 18.28 -8.54 0.08
N ILE A 40 17.12 -8.23 -0.50
CA ILE A 40 16.56 -6.88 -0.54
C ILE A 40 16.19 -6.40 0.88
N GLU A 41 15.55 -7.24 1.70
CA GLU A 41 15.25 -6.98 3.10
C GLU A 41 16.52 -6.64 3.89
N ALA A 42 17.55 -7.46 3.74
CA ALA A 42 18.85 -7.22 4.39
C ALA A 42 19.49 -5.91 3.93
N SER A 43 19.41 -5.60 2.63
CA SER A 43 19.93 -4.34 2.07
C SER A 43 19.16 -3.11 2.55
N ALA A 44 17.86 -3.23 2.80
CA ALA A 44 17.03 -2.18 3.38
C ALA A 44 17.19 -2.06 4.92
N GLY A 45 17.93 -2.97 5.54
CA GLY A 45 18.06 -3.06 6.99
C GLY A 45 16.78 -3.56 7.69
N TRP A 46 15.89 -4.22 6.95
CA TRP A 46 14.67 -4.83 7.51
C TRP A 46 15.00 -6.04 8.36
N THR A 47 14.37 -6.13 9.52
CA THR A 47 14.59 -7.21 10.49
C THR A 47 13.28 -7.74 11.06
N ALA A 48 13.35 -8.88 11.75
CA ALA A 48 12.21 -9.42 12.48
C ALA A 48 11.69 -8.48 13.59
N GLU A 49 12.54 -7.61 14.12
CA GLU A 49 12.14 -6.61 15.14
C GLU A 49 11.29 -5.49 14.51
N ASP A 50 11.56 -5.13 13.25
CA ASP A 50 10.72 -4.17 12.52
C ASP A 50 9.30 -4.74 12.32
N ALA A 51 9.18 -6.01 11.94
CA ALA A 51 7.88 -6.68 11.84
C ALA A 51 7.14 -6.71 13.19
N LYS A 52 7.85 -7.04 14.27
CA LYS A 52 7.27 -7.11 15.62
C LYS A 52 6.78 -5.75 16.13
N ILE A 53 7.50 -4.66 15.87
CA ILE A 53 7.07 -3.34 16.34
C ILE A 53 5.86 -2.85 15.55
N LEU A 54 5.81 -3.08 14.23
CA LEU A 54 4.63 -2.79 13.44
C LEU A 54 3.41 -3.59 13.91
N GLU A 55 3.57 -4.89 14.18
CA GLU A 55 2.52 -5.74 14.71
C GLU A 55 2.04 -5.26 16.10
N ARG A 56 2.95 -4.86 16.99
CA ARG A 56 2.62 -4.32 18.31
C ARG A 56 1.74 -3.08 18.19
N HIS A 57 2.02 -2.22 17.24
CA HIS A 57 1.28 -0.96 17.01
C HIS A 57 0.22 -1.09 15.91
N ARG A 58 -0.17 -2.32 15.51
CA ARG A 58 -1.11 -2.56 14.40
C ARG A 58 -2.42 -1.79 14.52
N ARG A 59 -2.89 -1.49 15.73
CA ARG A 59 -4.13 -0.73 15.93
C ARG A 59 -4.05 0.65 15.29
N ILE A 60 -2.91 1.33 15.34
CA ILE A 60 -2.73 2.63 14.70
C ILE A 60 -3.00 2.52 13.19
N PHE A 61 -2.41 1.51 12.56
CA PHE A 61 -2.56 1.30 11.12
C PHE A 61 -3.97 0.81 10.73
N LEU A 62 -4.65 0.06 11.61
CA LEU A 62 -6.01 -0.40 11.35
C LEU A 62 -7.03 0.73 11.50
N ASP A 63 -6.91 1.50 12.57
CA ASP A 63 -7.92 2.48 12.97
C ASP A 63 -7.72 3.83 12.26
N ARG A 64 -6.45 4.22 11.99
CA ARG A 64 -6.10 5.51 11.39
C ARG A 64 -5.68 5.46 9.92
N ALA A 65 -5.74 4.28 9.27
CA ALA A 65 -5.32 4.09 7.87
C ALA A 65 -6.00 5.09 6.91
N GLU A 66 -7.28 5.35 7.08
CA GLU A 66 -8.04 6.25 6.22
C GLU A 66 -7.56 7.70 6.36
N GLU A 67 -7.34 8.17 7.58
CA GLU A 67 -6.84 9.52 7.86
C GLU A 67 -5.40 9.71 7.35
N MET A 68 -4.53 8.68 7.54
CA MET A 68 -3.18 8.67 6.97
C MET A 68 -3.23 8.86 5.46
N VAL A 69 -4.01 8.04 4.78
CA VAL A 69 -4.14 8.08 3.32
C VAL A 69 -4.73 9.42 2.86
N ASP A 70 -5.73 9.96 3.54
CA ASP A 70 -6.31 11.26 3.20
C ASP A 70 -5.30 12.39 3.35
N SER A 71 -4.45 12.36 4.39
CA SER A 71 -3.39 13.35 4.57
C SER A 71 -2.36 13.32 3.42
N TRP A 72 -1.94 12.13 3.00
CA TRP A 72 -1.02 11.98 1.87
C TRP A 72 -1.66 12.34 0.53
N ARG A 73 -2.93 12.02 0.34
CA ARG A 73 -3.69 12.38 -0.87
C ARG A 73 -3.94 13.88 -0.96
N ALA A 74 -4.04 14.59 0.17
CA ALA A 74 -4.10 16.04 0.17
C ALA A 74 -2.83 16.67 -0.43
N VAL A 75 -1.65 16.09 -0.17
CA VAL A 75 -0.39 16.51 -0.81
C VAL A 75 -0.47 16.30 -2.33
N ILE A 76 -0.98 15.15 -2.79
CA ILE A 76 -1.18 14.88 -4.22
C ILE A 76 -2.10 15.94 -4.85
N GLY A 77 -3.22 16.23 -4.20
CA GLY A 77 -4.23 17.19 -4.69
C GLY A 77 -3.70 18.63 -4.79
N GLN A 78 -2.76 19.01 -3.93
CA GLN A 78 -2.12 20.33 -3.94
C GLN A 78 -1.05 20.49 -5.03
N GLN A 79 -0.61 19.40 -5.66
CA GLN A 79 0.45 19.38 -6.65
C GLN A 79 -0.11 19.01 -8.04
N PRO A 80 -0.28 19.96 -8.97
CA PRO A 80 -0.90 19.70 -10.28
C PRO A 80 -0.23 18.55 -11.05
N HIS A 81 1.10 18.44 -10.97
CA HIS A 81 1.86 17.38 -11.64
C HIS A 81 1.63 15.98 -11.02
N LEU A 82 1.19 15.88 -9.76
CA LEU A 82 0.79 14.62 -9.14
C LEU A 82 -0.70 14.34 -9.37
N ALA A 83 -1.56 15.37 -9.26
CA ALA A 83 -3.00 15.24 -9.49
C ALA A 83 -3.31 14.82 -10.94
N HIS A 84 -2.46 15.20 -11.90
CA HIS A 84 -2.60 14.88 -13.32
C HIS A 84 -2.82 13.39 -13.61
N TRP A 85 -2.25 12.48 -12.80
CA TRP A 85 -2.38 11.03 -13.00
C TRP A 85 -3.78 10.47 -12.68
N PHE A 86 -4.68 11.33 -12.21
CA PHE A 86 -6.07 11.02 -11.87
C PHE A 86 -7.07 11.82 -12.72
N VAL A 87 -6.61 12.49 -13.76
CA VAL A 87 -7.44 13.34 -14.64
C VAL A 87 -7.89 12.52 -15.86
N GLY A 88 -9.18 12.56 -16.15
CA GLY A 88 -9.75 11.93 -17.33
C GLY A 88 -9.50 12.71 -18.64
N PRO A 89 -9.94 12.17 -19.79
CA PRO A 89 -9.77 12.82 -21.10
C PRO A 89 -10.49 14.19 -21.24
N ASP A 90 -11.49 14.41 -20.39
CA ASP A 90 -12.26 15.66 -20.30
C ASP A 90 -11.54 16.76 -19.51
N GLY A 91 -10.36 16.47 -18.99
CA GLY A 91 -9.59 17.38 -18.14
C GLY A 91 -10.09 17.48 -16.70
N GLN A 92 -11.06 16.64 -16.32
CA GLN A 92 -11.60 16.61 -14.96
C GLN A 92 -11.05 15.42 -14.14
N PRO A 93 -10.98 15.54 -12.81
CA PRO A 93 -10.63 14.43 -11.96
C PRO A 93 -11.62 13.26 -12.12
N ASP A 94 -11.11 12.04 -12.34
CA ASP A 94 -11.91 10.82 -12.31
C ASP A 94 -12.13 10.39 -10.85
N ASP A 95 -13.21 10.87 -10.24
CA ASP A 95 -13.49 10.61 -8.83
C ASP A 95 -13.84 9.15 -8.53
N ALA A 96 -14.43 8.44 -9.50
CA ALA A 96 -14.71 7.01 -9.35
C ALA A 96 -13.40 6.20 -9.30
N TYR A 97 -12.45 6.49 -10.18
CA TYR A 97 -11.11 5.90 -10.13
C TYR A 97 -10.36 6.26 -8.85
N LYS A 98 -10.38 7.54 -8.45
CA LYS A 98 -9.75 8.02 -7.21
C LYS A 98 -10.29 7.30 -5.96
N ALA A 99 -11.61 7.02 -5.91
CA ALA A 99 -12.22 6.29 -4.80
C ALA A 99 -11.71 4.85 -4.71
N LYS A 100 -11.63 4.13 -5.84
CA LYS A 100 -11.10 2.77 -5.88
C LYS A 100 -9.62 2.72 -5.47
N VAL A 101 -8.81 3.66 -5.96
CA VAL A 101 -7.39 3.78 -5.58
C VAL A 101 -7.27 4.08 -4.09
N LYS A 102 -8.10 5.00 -3.53
CA LYS A 102 -8.10 5.29 -2.09
C LYS A 102 -8.36 4.03 -1.26
N ALA A 103 -9.39 3.26 -1.60
CA ALA A 103 -9.75 2.06 -0.86
C ALA A 103 -8.59 1.03 -0.81
N ARG A 104 -7.90 0.82 -1.93
CA ARG A 104 -6.71 -0.06 -2.00
C ARG A 104 -5.52 0.52 -1.25
N PHE A 105 -5.33 1.83 -1.27
CA PHE A 105 -4.24 2.47 -0.53
C PHE A 105 -4.45 2.37 1.00
N VAL A 106 -5.70 2.54 1.46
CA VAL A 106 -6.06 2.29 2.88
C VAL A 106 -5.78 0.84 3.26
N GLN A 107 -6.14 -0.12 2.39
CA GLN A 107 -5.86 -1.53 2.64
C GLN A 107 -4.36 -1.83 2.66
N TRP A 108 -3.57 -1.19 1.78
CA TRP A 108 -2.12 -1.33 1.78
C TRP A 108 -1.50 -0.91 3.12
N VAL A 109 -1.95 0.21 3.72
CA VAL A 109 -1.47 0.64 5.05
C VAL A 109 -1.71 -0.46 6.10
N ARG A 110 -2.88 -1.11 6.06
CA ARG A 110 -3.21 -2.22 6.95
C ARG A 110 -2.35 -3.45 6.69
N ASP A 111 -2.13 -3.76 5.41
CA ASP A 111 -1.35 -4.93 5.00
C ASP A 111 0.13 -4.85 5.42
N VAL A 112 0.71 -3.64 5.49
CA VAL A 112 2.10 -3.44 5.95
C VAL A 112 2.35 -4.06 7.34
N CYS A 113 1.37 -4.01 8.23
CA CYS A 113 1.53 -4.56 9.58
C CYS A 113 0.90 -5.97 9.76
N LEU A 114 0.09 -6.45 8.80
CA LEU A 114 -0.66 -7.70 8.95
C LEU A 114 -0.15 -8.84 8.07
N ARG A 115 0.53 -8.54 6.96
CA ARG A 115 0.89 -9.55 5.97
C ARG A 115 2.32 -10.03 6.16
N PRO A 116 2.54 -11.36 6.25
CA PRO A 116 3.88 -11.91 6.20
C PRO A 116 4.48 -11.70 4.80
N HIS A 117 5.78 -11.53 4.75
CA HIS A 117 6.53 -11.41 3.49
C HIS A 117 6.74 -12.80 2.86
N ASP A 118 5.65 -13.40 2.40
CA ASP A 118 5.60 -14.69 1.70
C ASP A 118 5.43 -14.51 0.18
N GLN A 119 5.16 -15.61 -0.52
CA GLN A 119 4.99 -15.58 -1.97
C GLN A 119 3.75 -14.80 -2.41
N ASP A 120 2.65 -14.87 -1.67
CA ASP A 120 1.42 -14.14 -2.01
C ASP A 120 1.62 -12.65 -1.83
N TRP A 121 2.32 -12.25 -0.76
CA TRP A 121 2.72 -10.87 -0.55
C TRP A 121 3.61 -10.37 -1.68
N LEU A 122 4.63 -11.15 -2.06
CA LEU A 122 5.57 -10.80 -3.14
C LEU A 122 4.86 -10.67 -4.50
N ASN A 123 3.93 -11.58 -4.80
CA ASN A 123 3.09 -11.50 -5.99
C ASN A 123 2.26 -10.21 -6.02
N TYR A 124 1.75 -9.81 -4.85
CA TYR A 124 0.93 -8.60 -4.76
C TYR A 124 1.76 -7.32 -4.85
N GLN A 125 3.03 -7.31 -4.37
CA GLN A 125 3.93 -6.18 -4.60
C GLN A 125 4.22 -5.98 -6.09
N GLU A 126 4.44 -7.05 -6.84
CA GLU A 126 4.58 -7.00 -8.30
C GLU A 126 3.33 -6.43 -8.97
N GLU A 127 2.15 -6.89 -8.55
CA GLU A 127 0.86 -6.40 -9.04
C GLU A 127 0.70 -4.89 -8.79
N ILE A 128 1.06 -4.39 -7.60
CA ILE A 128 1.01 -2.96 -7.29
C ILE A 128 1.98 -2.19 -8.19
N GLY A 129 3.20 -2.68 -8.38
CA GLY A 129 4.17 -2.07 -9.29
C GLY A 129 3.62 -1.91 -10.71
N LEU A 130 3.05 -2.97 -11.27
CA LEU A 130 2.43 -2.99 -12.60
C LEU A 130 1.27 -1.99 -12.71
N ARG A 131 0.51 -1.77 -11.64
CA ARG A 131 -0.61 -0.81 -11.59
C ARG A 131 -0.18 0.66 -11.63
N HIS A 132 1.09 0.95 -11.57
CA HIS A 132 1.65 2.29 -11.80
C HIS A 132 2.18 2.47 -13.23
N THR A 133 2.16 1.41 -14.05
CA THR A 133 2.67 1.38 -15.44
C THR A 133 1.55 1.15 -16.46
N PRO A 134 1.81 1.36 -17.76
CA PRO A 134 0.82 1.10 -18.80
C PRO A 134 0.29 -0.34 -18.82
N ALA A 135 1.02 -1.29 -18.22
CA ALA A 135 0.61 -2.68 -18.19
C ALA A 135 -0.74 -2.89 -17.47
N LYS A 136 -0.98 -2.18 -16.35
CA LYS A 136 -2.19 -2.41 -15.54
C LYS A 136 -2.87 -1.17 -14.97
N LYS A 137 -2.26 0.02 -15.02
CA LYS A 137 -2.78 1.21 -14.35
C LYS A 137 -4.26 1.46 -14.66
N ASN A 138 -4.59 1.56 -15.94
CA ASN A 138 -5.96 1.83 -16.37
C ASN A 138 -6.79 0.55 -16.49
N ALA A 139 -6.16 -0.57 -16.85
CA ALA A 139 -6.85 -1.83 -17.07
C ALA A 139 -7.53 -2.37 -15.80
N THR A 140 -6.92 -2.19 -14.63
CA THR A 140 -7.48 -2.68 -13.34
C THR A 140 -8.86 -2.11 -13.05
N ASP A 141 -9.09 -0.85 -13.39
CA ASP A 141 -10.33 -0.13 -13.03
C ASP A 141 -11.19 0.29 -14.23
N GLY A 142 -10.73 0.04 -15.46
CA GLY A 142 -11.35 0.54 -16.67
C GLY A 142 -11.23 2.08 -16.79
N ALA A 143 -10.21 2.67 -16.16
CA ALA A 143 -9.98 4.11 -16.16
C ALA A 143 -9.42 4.59 -17.51
N ARG A 144 -9.53 5.91 -17.77
CA ARG A 144 -8.97 6.59 -18.95
C ARG A 144 -8.11 7.77 -18.55
N THR A 145 -7.22 7.56 -17.59
CA THR A 145 -6.26 8.58 -17.11
C THR A 145 -4.90 8.34 -17.77
N PRO A 146 -3.90 9.24 -17.61
CA PRO A 146 -2.55 8.94 -18.08
C PRO A 146 -2.05 7.59 -17.61
N GLU A 147 -1.49 6.79 -18.51
CA GLU A 147 -1.23 5.35 -18.30
C GLU A 147 0.00 5.06 -17.43
N LEU A 148 0.88 6.04 -17.22
CA LEU A 148 2.14 5.88 -16.51
C LEU A 148 2.25 6.90 -15.39
N VAL A 149 2.43 6.45 -14.15
CA VAL A 149 2.97 7.29 -13.08
C VAL A 149 4.50 7.19 -13.14
N PRO A 150 5.25 8.24 -13.51
CA PRO A 150 6.71 8.13 -13.63
C PRO A 150 7.39 7.74 -12.32
N LEU A 151 8.35 6.80 -12.39
CA LEU A 151 9.05 6.26 -11.21
C LEU A 151 9.61 7.34 -10.28
N ARG A 152 10.15 8.43 -10.84
CA ARG A 152 10.67 9.56 -10.06
C ARG A 152 9.66 10.13 -9.05
N PHE A 153 8.37 10.11 -9.36
CA PHE A 153 7.32 10.60 -8.46
C PHE A 153 6.95 9.58 -7.39
N LEU A 154 7.01 8.29 -7.68
CA LEU A 154 6.89 7.24 -6.65
C LEU A 154 8.03 7.34 -5.64
N LEU A 155 9.27 7.46 -6.14
CA LEU A 155 10.45 7.59 -5.29
C LEU A 155 10.39 8.86 -4.43
N ALA A 156 10.04 10.02 -5.03
CA ALA A 156 9.92 11.26 -4.28
C ALA A 156 8.80 11.21 -3.23
N PHE A 157 7.67 10.58 -3.56
CA PHE A 157 6.52 10.50 -2.66
C PHE A 157 6.74 9.54 -1.47
N THR A 158 7.75 8.66 -1.56
CA THR A 158 8.19 7.82 -0.43
C THR A 158 8.45 8.64 0.83
N GLY A 159 9.07 9.81 0.68
CA GLY A 159 9.32 10.71 1.80
C GLY A 159 8.04 11.22 2.49
N VAL A 160 7.01 11.55 1.71
CA VAL A 160 5.71 12.00 2.24
C VAL A 160 5.06 10.90 3.08
N ILE A 161 5.04 9.66 2.57
CA ILE A 161 4.45 8.51 3.26
C ILE A 161 5.27 8.14 4.51
N ALA A 162 6.58 8.00 4.35
CA ALA A 162 7.45 7.55 5.43
C ALA A 162 7.48 8.54 6.61
N LEU A 163 7.57 9.84 6.33
CA LEU A 163 7.64 10.85 7.39
C LEU A 163 6.27 11.25 7.92
N GLY A 164 5.25 11.25 7.07
CA GLY A 164 3.89 11.68 7.42
C GLY A 164 3.21 10.80 8.47
N ALA A 165 3.58 9.53 8.57
CA ALA A 165 3.02 8.61 9.55
C ALA A 165 3.34 9.00 11.00
N ARG A 166 4.47 9.68 11.25
CA ARG A 166 4.94 10.07 12.59
C ARG A 166 3.90 10.86 13.39
N THR A 167 3.18 11.76 12.74
CA THR A 167 2.13 12.55 13.39
C THR A 167 1.07 11.66 14.03
N PHE A 168 0.66 10.60 13.34
CA PHE A 168 -0.32 9.65 13.84
C PHE A 168 0.23 8.81 15.00
N PHE A 169 1.49 8.41 14.95
CA PHE A 169 2.14 7.70 16.06
C PHE A 169 2.15 8.53 17.34
N VAL A 170 2.52 9.80 17.23
CA VAL A 170 2.53 10.74 18.37
C VAL A 170 1.11 10.98 18.90
N GLN A 171 0.13 11.14 18.04
CA GLN A 171 -1.29 11.31 18.44
C GLN A 171 -1.84 10.10 19.20
N GLU A 172 -1.35 8.89 18.89
CA GLU A 172 -1.71 7.66 19.61
C GLU A 172 -0.83 7.39 20.85
N GLY A 173 -0.05 8.40 21.28
CA GLY A 173 0.72 8.35 22.52
C GLY A 173 2.03 7.57 22.42
N VAL A 174 2.53 7.27 21.22
CA VAL A 174 3.84 6.66 21.05
C VAL A 174 4.91 7.75 21.20
N GLU A 175 5.88 7.53 22.08
CA GLU A 175 6.91 8.53 22.41
C GLU A 175 8.30 7.90 22.65
N GLY A 176 9.30 8.75 22.82
CA GLY A 176 10.66 8.33 23.18
C GLY A 176 11.30 7.39 22.17
N GLU A 177 11.99 6.37 22.67
CA GLU A 177 12.69 5.37 21.86
C GLU A 177 11.73 4.49 21.04
N GLU A 178 10.54 4.21 21.58
CA GLU A 178 9.50 3.42 20.89
C GLU A 178 9.03 4.15 19.62
N LEU A 179 8.86 5.47 19.67
CA LEU A 179 8.51 6.29 18.51
C LEU A 179 9.59 6.21 17.42
N LEU A 180 10.86 6.30 17.80
CA LEU A 180 11.96 6.19 16.84
C LEU A 180 11.99 4.83 16.18
N ARG A 181 11.85 3.76 16.95
CA ARG A 181 11.82 2.38 16.41
C ARG A 181 10.63 2.15 15.49
N LEU A 182 9.43 2.60 15.87
CA LEU A 182 8.24 2.47 15.04
C LEU A 182 8.38 3.28 13.74
N GLN A 183 8.93 4.50 13.83
CA GLN A 183 9.19 5.34 12.66
C GLN A 183 10.21 4.71 11.71
N ASP A 184 11.28 4.13 12.24
CA ASP A 184 12.30 3.44 11.45
C ASP A 184 11.75 2.20 10.76
N ALA A 185 10.99 1.37 11.48
CA ALA A 185 10.36 0.17 10.92
C ALA A 185 9.37 0.52 9.80
N TRP A 186 8.53 1.54 10.01
CA TRP A 186 7.63 2.05 9.00
C TRP A 186 8.38 2.57 7.76
N ALA A 187 9.42 3.37 7.95
CA ALA A 187 10.21 3.91 6.85
C ALA A 187 10.88 2.80 6.04
N ARG A 188 11.47 1.78 6.69
CA ARG A 188 12.06 0.61 6.02
C ARG A 188 11.02 -0.17 5.24
N ALA A 189 9.82 -0.40 5.81
CA ALA A 189 8.72 -1.05 5.11
C ALA A 189 8.34 -0.29 3.84
N VAL A 190 8.16 1.03 3.92
CA VAL A 190 7.82 1.88 2.75
C VAL A 190 8.89 1.80 1.68
N VAL A 191 10.17 1.88 2.06
CA VAL A 191 11.30 1.77 1.13
C VAL A 191 11.33 0.40 0.46
N LEU A 192 11.12 -0.68 1.22
CA LEU A 192 11.07 -2.05 0.70
C LEU A 192 9.96 -2.22 -0.33
N HIS A 193 8.74 -1.74 -0.03
CA HIS A 193 7.63 -1.79 -0.98
C HIS A 193 7.92 -1.03 -2.27
N VAL A 194 8.40 0.21 -2.17
CA VAL A 194 8.69 1.03 -3.37
C VAL A 194 9.86 0.45 -4.17
N ASN A 195 10.84 -0.16 -3.51
CA ASN A 195 11.90 -0.89 -4.19
C ASN A 195 11.30 -2.01 -5.06
N LEU A 196 10.46 -2.88 -4.50
CA LEU A 196 9.80 -3.96 -5.25
C LEU A 196 8.92 -3.43 -6.39
N TRP A 197 8.18 -2.32 -6.18
CA TRP A 197 7.37 -1.70 -7.24
C TRP A 197 8.21 -1.11 -8.36
N SER A 198 9.44 -0.67 -8.07
CA SER A 198 10.35 -0.11 -9.07
C SER A 198 10.75 -1.12 -10.14
N ARG A 199 10.67 -2.43 -9.84
CA ARG A 199 10.95 -3.49 -10.79
C ARG A 199 10.11 -3.37 -12.06
N ALA A 200 8.83 -3.00 -11.95
CA ALA A 200 7.94 -2.82 -13.09
C ALA A 200 8.39 -1.73 -14.08
N TYR A 201 9.35 -0.90 -13.71
CA TYR A 201 9.91 0.17 -14.55
C TYR A 201 11.29 -0.16 -15.12
N ALA A 202 11.96 -1.16 -14.58
CA ALA A 202 13.30 -1.51 -14.99
C ALA A 202 13.30 -2.43 -16.22
N ARG A 203 14.36 -2.36 -16.99
CA ARG A 203 14.65 -3.37 -18.01
C ARG A 203 15.15 -4.64 -17.33
N GLU A 204 14.84 -5.78 -17.94
CA GLU A 204 15.35 -7.06 -17.47
C GLU A 204 16.89 -7.02 -17.33
N GLY A 205 17.41 -7.53 -16.21
CA GLY A 205 18.83 -7.54 -15.90
C GLY A 205 19.42 -6.23 -15.36
N LEU A 206 18.59 -5.17 -15.19
CA LEU A 206 19.03 -3.87 -14.64
C LEU A 206 18.37 -3.51 -13.31
N TRP A 207 17.52 -4.39 -12.82
CA TRP A 207 16.87 -4.23 -11.52
C TRP A 207 17.47 -5.16 -10.51
#